data_999d516ef042b010d5a8ea40ee33d890
#
_entry.id   999d516ef042b010d5a8ea40ee33d890
#
_cell.length_a   1.000
_cell.length_b   1.000
_cell.length_c   1.000
_cell.angle_alpha   90.00
_cell.angle_beta   90.00
_cell.angle_gamma   90.00
#
_symmetry.space_group_name_H-M   'P 1'
#
loop_
_entity.id
_entity.type
_entity.pdbx_description
1 polymer ?
#
loop_
_entity_poly.entity_id
_entity_poly.type
_entity_poly.pdbx_seq_one_letter_code
_entity_poly.pdbx_strand_id
1 'polypeptide(L)'
;LFPNAARPGVIRSVLKQAYPSGANIDDALVDLLYQPTQRNGAAEAFRGFINLFDDHLAPELMDNLSVPIDLIWGEKDPWEPIAEAKNWAETIPTVRSLQIITGAGHCPHDEAPETVNQQLLLLVQEHAETDPC
;
A
#
# COMPACT_ATOMS: atom_id res chain seq x y z
N LEU A 1 -13.95 -14.73 -15.66
CA LEU A 1 -13.40 -13.37 -15.45
C LEU A 1 -11.93 -13.41 -14.99
N PHE A 2 -11.59 -14.11 -13.90
CA PHE A 2 -10.23 -14.13 -13.32
C PHE A 2 -9.12 -14.57 -14.30
N PRO A 3 -9.24 -15.66 -15.08
CA PRO A 3 -8.20 -16.06 -16.04
C PRO A 3 -7.90 -15.01 -17.11
N ASN A 4 -8.87 -14.13 -17.42
CA ASN A 4 -8.66 -13.05 -18.37
C ASN A 4 -8.05 -11.80 -17.72
N ALA A 5 -8.34 -11.55 -16.45
CA ALA A 5 -7.74 -10.47 -15.68
C ALA A 5 -6.30 -10.79 -15.25
N ALA A 6 -6.01 -12.06 -14.94
CA ALA A 6 -4.69 -12.54 -14.52
C ALA A 6 -3.77 -12.87 -15.71
N ARG A 7 -3.58 -11.94 -16.63
CA ARG A 7 -2.63 -12.06 -17.76
C ARG A 7 -1.48 -11.07 -17.60
N PRO A 8 -0.26 -11.41 -18.00
CA PRO A 8 0.90 -10.52 -17.86
C PRO A 8 0.66 -9.11 -18.41
N GLY A 9 -0.01 -8.98 -19.56
CA GLY A 9 -0.34 -7.67 -20.14
C GLY A 9 -1.33 -6.86 -19.32
N VAL A 10 -2.29 -7.51 -18.67
CA VAL A 10 -3.25 -6.85 -17.75
C VAL A 10 -2.54 -6.43 -16.46
N ILE A 11 -1.72 -7.33 -15.88
CA ILE A 11 -0.90 -7.04 -14.70
C ILE A 11 -0.02 -5.81 -14.96
N ARG A 12 0.68 -5.77 -16.10
CA ARG A 12 1.49 -4.61 -16.49
C ARG A 12 0.67 -3.32 -16.62
N SER A 13 -0.56 -3.40 -17.14
CA SER A 13 -1.44 -2.23 -17.25
C SER A 13 -1.90 -1.72 -15.89
N VAL A 14 -2.17 -2.62 -14.94
CA VAL A 14 -2.51 -2.28 -13.56
C VAL A 14 -1.30 -1.65 -12.85
N LEU A 15 -0.11 -2.24 -13.02
CA LEU A 15 1.13 -1.68 -12.47
C LEU A 15 1.40 -0.25 -12.96
N LYS A 16 1.16 0.04 -14.24
CA LYS A 16 1.31 1.39 -14.78
C LYS A 16 0.35 2.42 -14.17
N GLN A 17 -0.79 1.96 -13.64
CA GLN A 17 -1.68 2.83 -12.88
C GLN A 17 -1.20 2.99 -11.44
N ALA A 18 -0.83 1.88 -10.80
CA ALA A 18 -0.36 1.85 -9.42
C ALA A 18 0.96 2.61 -9.22
N TYR A 19 1.84 2.61 -10.23
CA TYR A 19 3.18 3.20 -10.21
C TYR A 19 3.26 4.34 -11.24
N PRO A 20 2.76 5.53 -10.94
CA PRO A 20 2.70 6.64 -11.90
C PRO A 20 4.07 7.14 -12.37
N SER A 21 5.14 6.91 -11.61
CA SER A 21 6.51 7.19 -12.05
C SER A 21 7.00 6.22 -13.11
N GLY A 22 6.38 5.03 -13.22
CA GLY A 22 6.83 3.92 -14.06
C GLY A 22 8.08 3.20 -13.56
N ALA A 23 8.61 3.59 -12.39
CA ALA A 23 9.78 2.95 -11.81
C ALA A 23 9.50 1.47 -11.48
N ASN A 24 10.54 0.63 -11.68
CA ASN A 24 10.55 -0.79 -11.33
C ASN A 24 9.52 -1.69 -12.07
N ILE A 25 8.81 -1.18 -13.09
CA ILE A 25 7.90 -1.99 -13.90
C ILE A 25 8.69 -2.70 -14.99
N ASP A 26 9.24 -3.85 -14.67
CA ASP A 26 9.95 -4.73 -15.58
C ASP A 26 9.24 -6.09 -15.78
N ASP A 27 9.83 -6.96 -16.59
CA ASP A 27 9.27 -8.30 -16.84
C ASP A 27 9.35 -9.18 -15.59
N ALA A 28 10.38 -9.01 -14.76
CA ALA A 28 10.56 -9.78 -13.55
C ALA A 28 9.45 -9.49 -12.53
N LEU A 29 9.09 -8.22 -12.33
CA LEU A 29 7.96 -7.84 -11.47
C LEU A 29 6.64 -8.39 -12.00
N VAL A 30 6.39 -8.28 -13.31
CA VAL A 30 5.18 -8.83 -13.93
C VAL A 30 5.09 -10.34 -13.73
N ASP A 31 6.19 -11.07 -13.93
CA ASP A 31 6.25 -12.51 -13.73
C ASP A 31 6.05 -12.89 -12.26
N LEU A 32 6.64 -12.16 -11.34
CA LEU A 32 6.47 -12.35 -9.90
C LEU A 32 5.00 -12.25 -9.48
N LEU A 33 4.28 -11.28 -10.00
CA LEU A 33 2.86 -11.08 -9.72
C LEU A 33 1.96 -12.06 -10.49
N TYR A 34 2.41 -12.54 -11.64
CA TYR A 34 1.66 -13.52 -12.43
C TYR A 34 1.69 -14.93 -11.81
N GLN A 35 2.83 -15.37 -11.28
CA GLN A 35 2.99 -16.73 -10.73
C GLN A 35 1.93 -17.12 -9.68
N PRO A 36 1.60 -16.29 -8.67
CA PRO A 36 0.55 -16.62 -7.70
C PRO A 36 -0.83 -16.84 -8.33
N THR A 37 -1.12 -16.15 -9.43
CA THR A 37 -2.42 -16.27 -10.12
C THR A 37 -2.64 -17.63 -10.79
N GLN A 38 -1.56 -18.38 -11.01
CA GLN A 38 -1.58 -19.71 -11.64
C GLN A 38 -1.78 -20.85 -10.64
N ARG A 39 -1.82 -20.55 -9.34
CA ARG A 39 -2.01 -21.56 -8.30
C ARG A 39 -3.46 -22.04 -8.23
N ASN A 40 -3.64 -23.32 -7.87
CA ASN A 40 -4.98 -23.82 -7.56
C ASN A 40 -5.61 -23.00 -6.43
N GLY A 41 -6.86 -22.58 -6.59
CA GLY A 41 -7.58 -21.76 -5.63
C GLY A 41 -7.32 -20.23 -5.74
N ALA A 42 -6.46 -19.77 -6.64
CA ALA A 42 -6.16 -18.34 -6.79
C ALA A 42 -7.42 -17.51 -7.14
N ALA A 43 -8.29 -18.03 -8.00
CA ALA A 43 -9.53 -17.35 -8.38
C ALA A 43 -10.51 -17.23 -7.20
N GLU A 44 -10.61 -18.27 -6.39
CA GLU A 44 -11.45 -18.31 -5.18
C GLU A 44 -10.90 -17.37 -4.11
N ALA A 45 -9.58 -17.37 -3.88
CA ALA A 45 -8.93 -16.47 -2.94
C ALA A 45 -9.12 -14.99 -3.34
N PHE A 46 -8.95 -14.67 -4.61
CA PHE A 46 -9.17 -13.32 -5.12
C PHE A 46 -10.63 -12.88 -4.98
N ARG A 47 -11.58 -13.78 -5.25
CA ARG A 47 -13.02 -13.51 -5.06
C ARG A 47 -13.35 -13.30 -3.58
N GLY A 48 -12.76 -14.10 -2.69
CA GLY A 48 -12.90 -13.91 -1.25
C GLY A 48 -12.39 -12.55 -0.79
N PHE A 49 -11.21 -12.13 -1.25
CA PHE A 49 -10.65 -10.82 -0.96
C PHE A 49 -11.59 -9.68 -1.41
N ILE A 50 -12.10 -9.71 -2.64
CA ILE A 50 -13.03 -8.69 -3.16
C ILE A 50 -14.32 -8.64 -2.34
N ASN A 51 -14.86 -9.80 -1.90
CA ASN A 51 -16.08 -9.84 -1.11
C ASN A 51 -15.91 -9.34 0.34
N LEU A 52 -14.68 -9.31 0.86
CA LEU A 52 -14.37 -8.80 2.21
C LEU A 52 -14.02 -7.30 2.21
N PHE A 53 -13.99 -6.66 1.05
CA PHE A 53 -13.51 -5.29 0.93
C PHE A 53 -14.33 -4.29 1.76
N ASP A 54 -15.64 -4.49 1.88
CA ASP A 54 -16.53 -3.62 2.63
C ASP A 54 -16.66 -3.99 4.13
N ASP A 55 -16.10 -5.11 4.56
CA ASP A 55 -16.32 -5.64 5.91
C ASP A 55 -15.33 -5.10 6.97
N HIS A 56 -14.18 -4.57 6.53
CA HIS A 56 -13.09 -4.13 7.42
C HIS A 56 -12.43 -2.86 6.90
N LEU A 57 -13.08 -1.73 7.13
CA LEU A 57 -12.54 -0.43 6.76
C LEU A 57 -11.45 -0.01 7.76
N ALA A 58 -10.23 0.22 7.27
CA ALA A 58 -9.08 0.59 8.09
C ALA A 58 -9.33 1.79 9.02
N PRO A 59 -9.97 2.89 8.59
CA PRO A 59 -10.24 4.04 9.47
C PRO A 59 -11.02 3.70 10.74
N GLU A 60 -12.04 2.85 10.62
CA GLU A 60 -12.86 2.42 11.76
C GLU A 60 -12.07 1.56 12.76
N LEU A 61 -11.13 0.76 12.25
CA LEU A 61 -10.26 -0.08 13.07
C LEU A 61 -9.15 0.71 13.73
N MET A 62 -8.56 1.68 13.03
CA MET A 62 -7.46 2.51 13.53
C MET A 62 -7.85 3.29 14.79
N ASP A 63 -9.06 3.82 14.87
CA ASP A 63 -9.56 4.57 16.04
C ASP A 63 -9.65 3.70 17.31
N ASN A 64 -9.76 2.38 17.13
CA ASN A 64 -9.86 1.43 18.25
C ASN A 64 -8.52 0.78 18.64
N LEU A 65 -7.42 1.13 17.99
CA LEU A 65 -6.09 0.61 18.33
C LEU A 65 -5.53 1.31 19.57
N SER A 66 -4.78 0.57 20.37
CA SER A 66 -4.06 1.10 21.54
C SER A 66 -2.60 1.47 21.25
N VAL A 67 -2.15 1.28 20.01
CA VAL A 67 -0.80 1.57 19.56
C VAL A 67 -0.81 2.76 18.61
N PRO A 68 0.23 3.60 18.61
CA PRO A 68 0.36 4.69 17.66
C PRO A 68 0.58 4.17 16.25
N ILE A 69 0.05 4.90 15.27
CA ILE A 69 0.09 4.57 13.85
C ILE A 69 0.87 5.66 13.10
N ASP A 70 1.85 5.26 12.32
CA ASP A 70 2.51 6.12 11.36
C ASP A 70 2.10 5.71 9.94
N LEU A 71 1.68 6.67 9.14
CA LEU A 71 1.28 6.45 7.76
C LEU A 71 2.41 6.87 6.82
N ILE A 72 2.73 6.01 5.84
CA ILE A 72 3.60 6.35 4.71
C ILE A 72 2.76 6.18 3.43
N TRP A 73 2.57 7.26 2.68
CA TRP A 73 1.60 7.30 1.58
C TRP A 73 2.18 7.89 0.31
N GLY A 74 1.83 7.29 -0.84
CA GLY A 74 2.18 7.84 -2.13
C GLY A 74 1.32 9.06 -2.48
N GLU A 75 1.97 10.16 -2.85
CA GLU A 75 1.29 11.42 -3.22
C GLU A 75 0.29 11.25 -4.37
N LYS A 76 0.60 10.36 -5.30
CA LYS A 76 -0.16 10.13 -6.53
C LYS A 76 -0.89 8.78 -6.55
N ASP A 77 -1.25 8.27 -5.39
CA ASP A 77 -2.04 7.03 -5.31
C ASP A 77 -3.37 7.22 -6.07
N PRO A 78 -3.63 6.43 -7.12
CA PRO A 78 -4.82 6.59 -7.94
C PRO A 78 -6.06 5.93 -7.34
N TRP A 79 -5.89 5.05 -6.32
CA TRP A 79 -6.98 4.25 -5.76
C TRP A 79 -7.34 4.69 -4.36
N GLU A 80 -6.34 5.05 -3.56
CA GLU A 80 -6.51 5.56 -2.20
C GLU A 80 -5.94 6.98 -2.13
N PRO A 81 -6.78 8.00 -2.39
CA PRO A 81 -6.31 9.38 -2.52
C PRO A 81 -5.63 9.91 -1.27
N ILE A 82 -4.52 10.61 -1.44
CA ILE A 82 -3.76 11.23 -0.35
C ILE A 82 -4.62 12.14 0.55
N ALA A 83 -5.72 12.68 0.03
CA ALA A 83 -6.65 13.49 0.79
C ALA A 83 -7.29 12.72 1.96
N GLU A 84 -7.51 11.41 1.78
CA GLU A 84 -8.04 10.54 2.84
C GLU A 84 -7.01 10.28 3.92
N ALA A 85 -5.77 9.96 3.57
CA ALA A 85 -4.70 9.79 4.54
C ALA A 85 -4.44 11.08 5.35
N LYS A 86 -4.55 12.25 4.73
CA LYS A 86 -4.49 13.54 5.43
C LYS A 86 -5.65 13.72 6.41
N ASN A 87 -6.87 13.38 5.98
CA ASN A 87 -8.04 13.44 6.85
C ASN A 87 -7.89 12.47 8.06
N TRP A 88 -7.37 11.27 7.85
CA TRP A 88 -7.12 10.34 8.95
C TRP A 88 -6.06 10.86 9.94
N ALA A 89 -4.98 11.47 9.42
CA ALA A 89 -3.96 12.07 10.26
C ALA A 89 -4.51 13.26 11.10
N GLU A 90 -5.53 13.94 10.63
CA GLU A 90 -6.18 15.05 11.33
C GLU A 90 -7.27 14.60 12.31
N THR A 91 -7.97 13.50 12.01
CA THR A 91 -9.20 13.11 12.72
C THR A 91 -9.08 11.87 13.59
N ILE A 92 -8.11 11.00 13.34
CA ILE A 92 -7.92 9.74 14.09
C ILE A 92 -6.81 9.93 15.13
N PRO A 93 -7.12 9.93 16.44
CA PRO A 93 -6.15 10.25 17.50
C PRO A 93 -4.95 9.28 17.56
N THR A 94 -5.12 8.04 17.12
CA THR A 94 -4.07 7.04 17.09
C THR A 94 -3.08 7.24 15.93
N VAL A 95 -3.46 8.01 14.90
CA VAL A 95 -2.55 8.37 13.80
C VAL A 95 -1.61 9.47 14.26
N ARG A 96 -0.36 9.10 14.46
CA ARG A 96 0.68 9.98 15.01
C ARG A 96 1.37 10.82 13.95
N SER A 97 1.63 10.23 12.78
CA SER A 97 2.29 10.94 11.68
C SER A 97 1.86 10.45 10.31
N LEU A 98 2.05 11.31 9.31
CA LEU A 98 1.85 11.00 7.89
C LEU A 98 3.08 11.48 7.10
N GLN A 99 3.78 10.50 6.47
CA GLN A 99 4.89 10.73 5.56
C GLN A 99 4.40 10.60 4.13
N ILE A 100 4.55 11.66 3.33
CA ILE A 100 4.12 11.69 1.93
C ILE A 100 5.31 11.43 1.02
N ILE A 101 5.23 10.39 0.19
CA ILE A 101 6.26 10.05 -0.79
C ILE A 101 5.90 10.73 -2.11
N THR A 102 6.60 11.83 -2.39
CA THR A 102 6.36 12.66 -3.58
C THR A 102 6.55 11.87 -4.87
N GLY A 103 5.57 11.97 -5.76
CA GLY A 103 5.59 11.32 -7.07
C GLY A 103 5.28 9.83 -7.09
N ALA A 104 5.26 9.15 -5.93
CA ALA A 104 4.93 7.74 -5.82
C ALA A 104 3.41 7.50 -5.78
N GLY A 105 2.99 6.32 -6.21
CA GLY A 105 1.59 5.89 -6.24
C GLY A 105 1.22 4.92 -5.13
N HIS A 106 0.47 3.87 -5.50
CA HIS A 106 -0.16 2.94 -4.57
C HIS A 106 0.82 2.05 -3.79
N CYS A 107 1.97 1.75 -4.36
CA CYS A 107 3.00 0.93 -3.72
C CYS A 107 4.31 1.72 -3.54
N PRO A 108 4.34 2.77 -2.70
CA PRO A 108 5.50 3.63 -2.57
C PRO A 108 6.76 2.88 -2.12
N HIS A 109 6.61 1.82 -1.32
CA HIS A 109 7.71 0.98 -0.85
C HIS A 109 8.41 0.19 -1.95
N ASP A 110 7.73 -0.08 -3.07
CA ASP A 110 8.28 -0.76 -4.24
C ASP A 110 8.68 0.24 -5.35
N GLU A 111 7.94 1.34 -5.46
CA GLU A 111 8.19 2.39 -6.45
C GLU A 111 9.36 3.30 -6.08
N ALA A 112 9.53 3.61 -4.79
CA ALA A 112 10.57 4.49 -4.24
C ALA A 112 11.17 3.92 -2.94
N PRO A 113 11.78 2.70 -2.98
CA PRO A 113 12.19 1.97 -1.79
C PRO A 113 13.22 2.72 -0.92
N GLU A 114 14.17 3.43 -1.53
CA GLU A 114 15.17 4.20 -0.79
C GLU A 114 14.52 5.27 0.08
N THR A 115 13.56 6.02 -0.48
CA THR A 115 12.86 7.08 0.23
C THR A 115 11.98 6.51 1.35
N VAL A 116 11.24 5.44 1.08
CA VAL A 116 10.40 4.79 2.09
C VAL A 116 11.24 4.21 3.22
N ASN A 117 12.34 3.51 2.90
CA ASN A 117 13.23 2.93 3.90
C ASN A 117 13.86 4.01 4.79
N GLN A 118 14.23 5.17 4.21
CA GLN A 118 14.74 6.29 4.98
C GLN A 118 13.70 6.83 5.96
N GLN A 119 12.44 6.99 5.54
CA GLN A 119 11.36 7.41 6.43
C GLN A 119 11.09 6.39 7.54
N LEU A 120 11.07 5.10 7.21
CA LEU A 120 10.92 4.04 8.21
C LEU A 120 12.04 4.07 9.26
N LEU A 121 13.29 4.25 8.85
CA LEU A 121 14.42 4.34 9.78
C LEU A 121 14.29 5.54 10.72
N LEU A 122 13.87 6.69 10.21
CA LEU A 122 13.64 7.89 11.03
C LEU A 122 12.53 7.63 12.07
N LEU A 123 11.39 7.08 11.66
CA LEU A 123 10.28 6.74 12.54
C LEU A 123 10.72 5.77 13.65
N VAL A 124 11.47 4.72 13.31
CA VAL A 124 11.97 3.75 14.29
C VAL A 124 12.93 4.41 15.28
N GLN A 125 13.80 5.31 14.85
CA GLN A 125 14.73 6.04 15.73
C GLN A 125 14.00 6.98 16.69
N GLU A 126 13.04 7.76 16.19
CA GLU A 126 12.21 8.66 17.02
C GLU A 126 11.47 7.89 18.12
N HIS A 127 11.04 6.65 17.84
CA HIS A 127 10.30 5.84 18.83
C HIS A 127 11.21 5.16 19.83
N ALA A 128 12.40 4.75 19.43
CA ALA A 128 13.38 4.19 20.34
C ALA A 128 13.85 5.21 21.41
N GLU A 129 13.79 6.50 21.09
CA GLU A 129 14.15 7.58 22.03
C GLU A 129 13.01 7.97 22.98
N THR A 130 11.75 7.78 22.55
CA THR A 130 10.56 8.20 23.31
C THR A 130 9.98 7.11 24.21
N ASP A 131 10.33 5.85 23.98
CA ASP A 131 9.83 4.69 24.74
C ASP A 131 11.02 3.88 25.28
N PRO A 132 11.75 4.38 26.30
CA PRO A 132 12.81 3.61 26.94
C PRO A 132 12.18 2.45 27.72
N CYS A 133 12.45 1.21 27.30
CA CYS A 133 12.12 -0.02 28.04
C CYS A 133 12.55 0.03 29.49
#